data_e0ec301d110cadfac51a87ac67d2576b
#
_entry.id   e0ec301d110cadfac51a87ac67d2576b
#
_cell.length_a   1.000
_cell.length_b   1.000
_cell.length_c   1.000
_cell.angle_alpha   90.00
_cell.angle_beta   90.00
_cell.angle_gamma   90.00
#
_symmetry.space_group_name_H-M   'P 1'
#
loop_
_entity.id
_entity.type
_entity.pdbx_description
1 polymer ?
#
loop_
_entity_poly.entity_id
_entity_poly.type
_entity_poly.pdbx_seq_one_letter_code
_entity_poly.pdbx_strand_id
1 'polypeptide(L)'
;MNIYIVVNTHIALNQTEQLKKLFEEKKNILITFKKHFDGDALASALALKLFLEQMKKRADVVCDNFVLSSQYSFLKRSKKIKSKIGDLHQFIITLDTEKSGLSELSYDMKDEKLRIFITPKTGYISKDQIKTSQTEFKYDLIIVIDTPDLVSLGNIYTDHEDFFYSTPVINIDHKSTNEHFGAINVIDLPASTSAEIVYNILSDIKEEFINRHVANALLTGLIAGTNSFKKKKVRPQTLNVASKLVDFGADRSFIIKNLYQTKSISTFKLWGAALSNLQHDVTHGLVWTTLTRDDFVRSGAERKDLDTIVDELITTSPEAQFILLLNEHPQEEHIEGTLRILPSHHATNIMKKYGAEGDEDETTFKITGKNLKDVENEIIEHIRGEIQK
;
A
#
# COMPACT_ATOMS: atom_id res chain seq x y z
N MET A 1 -30.54 -6.83 -57.91
CA MET A 1 -29.44 -5.96 -57.40
C MET A 1 -29.43 -6.07 -55.87
N ASN A 2 -28.70 -7.08 -55.36
CA ASN A 2 -28.68 -7.35 -53.92
C ASN A 2 -27.60 -6.48 -53.27
N ILE A 3 -28.04 -5.54 -52.44
CA ILE A 3 -27.16 -4.70 -51.64
C ILE A 3 -26.79 -5.51 -50.40
N TYR A 4 -25.55 -6.04 -50.35
CA TYR A 4 -24.96 -6.59 -49.11
C TYR A 4 -24.59 -5.40 -48.21
N ILE A 5 -25.37 -5.21 -47.14
CA ILE A 5 -25.01 -4.35 -46.03
C ILE A 5 -23.94 -5.12 -45.26
N VAL A 6 -22.68 -4.71 -45.40
CA VAL A 6 -21.59 -5.15 -44.52
C VAL A 6 -21.80 -4.49 -43.16
N VAL A 7 -22.42 -5.20 -42.25
CA VAL A 7 -22.48 -4.79 -40.84
C VAL A 7 -21.06 -5.02 -40.26
N ASN A 8 -20.30 -3.95 -40.12
CA ASN A 8 -19.07 -3.94 -39.38
C ASN A 8 -19.43 -4.18 -37.88
N THR A 9 -19.54 -5.42 -37.49
CA THR A 9 -19.57 -5.79 -36.06
C THR A 9 -18.19 -5.51 -35.49
N HIS A 10 -18.00 -4.34 -34.89
CA HIS A 10 -16.93 -4.14 -33.93
C HIS A 10 -17.17 -5.11 -32.78
N ILE A 11 -16.49 -6.28 -32.83
CA ILE A 11 -16.42 -7.19 -31.69
C ILE A 11 -15.73 -6.39 -30.59
N ALA A 12 -16.46 -6.09 -29.54
CA ALA A 12 -15.87 -5.43 -28.36
C ALA A 12 -14.77 -6.37 -27.82
N LEU A 13 -13.55 -5.85 -27.70
CA LEU A 13 -12.44 -6.58 -27.10
C LEU A 13 -12.83 -7.02 -25.68
N ASN A 14 -12.47 -8.25 -25.31
CA ASN A 14 -12.65 -8.66 -23.92
C ASN A 14 -11.69 -7.85 -23.01
N GLN A 15 -11.95 -7.85 -21.72
CA GLN A 15 -11.21 -7.02 -20.76
C GLN A 15 -9.69 -7.28 -20.78
N THR A 16 -9.27 -8.54 -20.94
CA THR A 16 -7.86 -8.92 -21.07
C THR A 16 -7.20 -8.37 -22.33
N GLU A 17 -7.92 -8.38 -23.45
CA GLU A 17 -7.43 -7.79 -24.71
C GLU A 17 -7.30 -6.27 -24.62
N GLN A 18 -8.23 -5.59 -23.94
CA GLN A 18 -8.14 -4.15 -23.69
C GLN A 18 -6.91 -3.81 -22.84
N LEU A 19 -6.66 -4.57 -21.78
CA LEU A 19 -5.46 -4.41 -20.94
C LEU A 19 -4.18 -4.63 -21.73
N LYS A 20 -4.09 -5.72 -22.51
CA LYS A 20 -2.93 -6.00 -23.37
C LYS A 20 -2.65 -4.83 -24.31
N LYS A 21 -3.67 -4.34 -25.00
CA LYS A 21 -3.55 -3.20 -25.90
C LYS A 21 -3.01 -1.95 -25.19
N LEU A 22 -3.57 -1.58 -24.04
CA LEU A 22 -3.09 -0.45 -23.25
C LEU A 22 -1.63 -0.64 -22.81
N PHE A 23 -1.26 -1.84 -22.32
CA PHE A 23 0.12 -2.10 -21.93
C PHE A 23 1.08 -2.15 -23.12
N GLU A 24 0.65 -2.43 -24.33
CA GLU A 24 1.48 -2.35 -25.53
C GLU A 24 1.67 -0.90 -25.99
N GLU A 25 0.60 -0.12 -26.07
CA GLU A 25 0.58 1.23 -26.63
C GLU A 25 1.19 2.28 -25.69
N LYS A 26 0.86 2.21 -24.39
CA LYS A 26 1.24 3.21 -23.39
C LYS A 26 2.70 3.05 -22.94
N LYS A 27 3.39 4.17 -22.72
CA LYS A 27 4.84 4.20 -22.45
C LYS A 27 5.19 4.72 -21.07
N ASN A 28 4.44 5.71 -20.57
CA ASN A 28 4.71 6.40 -19.32
C ASN A 28 3.53 6.20 -18.37
N ILE A 29 3.70 5.39 -17.35
CA ILE A 29 2.60 4.89 -16.54
C ILE A 29 2.75 5.40 -15.10
N LEU A 30 1.69 6.00 -14.57
CA LEU A 30 1.57 6.30 -13.15
C LEU A 30 0.87 5.14 -12.45
N ILE A 31 1.47 4.61 -11.39
CA ILE A 31 0.86 3.63 -10.50
C ILE A 31 0.61 4.32 -9.16
N THR A 32 -0.59 4.21 -8.64
CA THR A 32 -0.96 4.81 -7.36
C THR A 32 -1.92 3.92 -6.58
N PHE A 33 -2.04 4.17 -5.29
CA PHE A 33 -2.91 3.44 -4.37
C PHE A 33 -3.34 4.36 -3.22
N LYS A 34 -4.36 3.93 -2.46
CA LYS A 34 -4.94 4.72 -1.36
C LYS A 34 -3.88 5.23 -0.37
N LYS A 35 -4.12 6.41 0.20
CA LYS A 35 -3.24 7.06 1.20
C LYS A 35 -2.99 6.18 2.42
N HIS A 36 -4.02 5.56 2.97
CA HIS A 36 -3.92 4.61 4.08
C HIS A 36 -3.80 3.19 3.52
N PHE A 37 -2.62 2.90 2.99
CA PHE A 37 -2.33 1.63 2.31
C PHE A 37 -1.92 0.53 3.28
N ASP A 38 -2.12 -0.70 2.84
CA ASP A 38 -1.59 -1.90 3.48
C ASP A 38 -0.46 -2.54 2.64
N GLY A 39 0.05 -3.67 3.13
CA GLY A 39 1.15 -4.37 2.44
C GLY A 39 0.75 -4.97 1.09
N ASP A 40 -0.55 -5.26 0.87
CA ASP A 40 -1.05 -5.76 -0.41
C ASP A 40 -0.98 -4.67 -1.49
N ALA A 41 -1.54 -3.48 -1.22
CA ALA A 41 -1.51 -2.34 -2.14
C ALA A 41 -0.08 -1.99 -2.55
N LEU A 42 0.82 -1.85 -1.56
CA LEU A 42 2.22 -1.51 -1.76
C LEU A 42 2.95 -2.55 -2.62
N ALA A 43 2.83 -3.82 -2.26
CA ALA A 43 3.55 -4.91 -2.92
C ALA A 43 3.02 -5.15 -4.34
N SER A 44 1.71 -5.05 -4.55
CA SER A 44 1.06 -5.12 -5.86
C SER A 44 1.51 -4.00 -6.80
N ALA A 45 1.61 -2.77 -6.30
CA ALA A 45 2.10 -1.63 -7.07
C ALA A 45 3.57 -1.82 -7.48
N LEU A 46 4.41 -2.33 -6.58
CA LEU A 46 5.81 -2.61 -6.87
C LEU A 46 5.98 -3.77 -7.87
N ALA A 47 5.17 -4.81 -7.75
CA ALA A 47 5.17 -5.93 -8.70
C ALA A 47 4.85 -5.45 -10.13
N LEU A 48 3.80 -4.64 -10.26
CA LEU A 48 3.39 -4.07 -11.54
C LEU A 48 4.48 -3.16 -12.11
N LYS A 49 5.07 -2.28 -11.28
CA LYS A 49 6.22 -1.45 -11.70
C LYS A 49 7.38 -2.29 -12.24
N LEU A 50 7.77 -3.32 -11.51
CA LEU A 50 8.88 -4.21 -11.91
C LEU A 50 8.59 -4.96 -13.20
N PHE A 51 7.35 -5.39 -13.40
CA PHE A 51 6.91 -6.04 -14.63
C PHE A 51 6.94 -5.07 -15.82
N LEU A 52 6.41 -3.87 -15.67
CA LEU A 52 6.43 -2.84 -16.70
C LEU A 52 7.86 -2.41 -17.08
N GLU A 53 8.78 -2.40 -16.11
CA GLU A 53 10.21 -2.20 -16.39
C GLU A 53 10.79 -3.31 -17.32
N GLN A 54 10.35 -4.58 -17.18
CA GLN A 54 10.73 -5.66 -18.12
C GLN A 54 10.17 -5.41 -19.52
N MET A 55 8.98 -4.83 -19.62
CA MET A 55 8.38 -4.41 -20.89
C MET A 55 9.04 -3.14 -21.47
N LYS A 56 10.12 -2.62 -20.85
CA LYS A 56 10.79 -1.37 -21.22
C LYS A 56 9.87 -0.14 -21.15
N LYS A 57 8.85 -0.17 -20.28
CA LYS A 57 7.97 0.96 -19.99
C LYS A 57 8.54 1.79 -18.84
N ARG A 58 8.22 3.08 -18.84
CA ARG A 58 8.52 3.96 -17.70
C ARG A 58 7.35 3.95 -16.75
N ALA A 59 7.57 3.51 -15.51
CA ALA A 59 6.54 3.46 -14.50
C ALA A 59 7.02 4.15 -13.22
N ASP A 60 6.24 5.11 -12.73
CA ASP A 60 6.44 5.71 -11.41
C ASP A 60 5.35 5.21 -10.47
N VAL A 61 5.73 4.96 -9.19
CA VAL A 61 4.79 4.66 -8.11
C VAL A 61 4.71 5.86 -7.19
N VAL A 62 3.50 6.33 -6.93
CA VAL A 62 3.24 7.51 -6.09
C VAL A 62 2.12 7.20 -5.11
N CYS A 63 2.25 7.65 -3.86
CA CYS A 63 1.21 7.54 -2.84
C CYS A 63 1.28 8.76 -1.91
N ASP A 64 0.13 9.36 -1.59
CA ASP A 64 0.10 10.56 -0.73
C ASP A 64 0.73 10.31 0.63
N ASN A 65 1.62 11.25 1.05
CA ASN A 65 2.33 11.19 2.32
C ASN A 65 3.03 9.84 2.59
N PHE A 66 3.55 9.21 1.54
CA PHE A 66 4.18 7.89 1.64
C PHE A 66 5.35 7.85 2.62
N VAL A 67 5.25 6.95 3.59
CA VAL A 67 6.34 6.59 4.52
C VAL A 67 6.60 5.10 4.40
N LEU A 68 7.82 4.73 4.03
CA LEU A 68 8.19 3.33 3.87
C LEU A 68 8.42 2.67 5.24
N SER A 69 7.55 1.74 5.61
CA SER A 69 7.80 0.88 6.78
C SER A 69 9.01 -0.04 6.56
N SER A 70 9.83 -0.22 7.60
CA SER A 70 11.06 -1.03 7.57
C SER A 70 10.80 -2.46 7.07
N GLN A 71 9.67 -3.05 7.42
CA GLN A 71 9.26 -4.41 7.03
C GLN A 71 9.09 -4.61 5.52
N TYR A 72 8.91 -3.53 4.73
CA TYR A 72 8.80 -3.59 3.26
C TYR A 72 10.06 -3.07 2.54
N SER A 73 11.08 -2.64 3.28
CA SER A 73 12.30 -2.04 2.70
C SER A 73 13.11 -3.02 1.84
N PHE A 74 12.90 -4.32 2.00
CA PHE A 74 13.52 -5.39 1.22
C PHE A 74 12.96 -5.52 -0.20
N LEU A 75 11.76 -5.00 -0.46
CA LEU A 75 11.17 -5.03 -1.78
C LEU A 75 11.95 -4.14 -2.76
N LYS A 76 12.27 -4.69 -3.91
CA LYS A 76 12.97 -3.96 -4.95
C LYS A 76 12.15 -2.74 -5.39
N ARG A 77 12.77 -1.58 -5.49
CA ARG A 77 12.17 -0.28 -5.83
C ARG A 77 11.31 0.37 -4.72
N SER A 78 11.10 -0.24 -3.56
CA SER A 78 10.31 0.35 -2.47
C SER A 78 10.78 1.77 -2.09
N LYS A 79 12.09 2.00 -2.03
CA LYS A 79 12.71 3.32 -1.75
C LYS A 79 12.54 4.35 -2.87
N LYS A 80 11.97 3.96 -4.03
CA LYS A 80 11.72 4.86 -5.18
C LYS A 80 10.27 5.31 -5.28
N ILE A 81 9.43 4.92 -4.36
CA ILE A 81 8.05 5.42 -4.26
C ILE A 81 8.11 6.88 -3.84
N LYS A 82 7.34 7.71 -4.53
CA LYS A 82 7.28 9.15 -4.29
C LYS A 82 6.04 9.50 -3.48
N SER A 83 6.14 10.54 -2.65
CA SER A 83 5.00 11.05 -1.85
C SER A 83 4.12 12.06 -2.61
N LYS A 84 4.57 12.52 -3.77
CA LYS A 84 3.86 13.51 -4.60
C LYS A 84 4.11 13.24 -6.08
N ILE A 85 3.16 13.59 -6.93
CA ILE A 85 3.36 13.67 -8.37
C ILE A 85 4.27 14.89 -8.63
N GLY A 86 5.34 14.70 -9.42
CA GLY A 86 6.15 15.82 -9.90
C GLY A 86 5.49 16.52 -11.09
N ASP A 87 6.22 17.39 -11.77
CA ASP A 87 5.70 18.10 -12.93
C ASP A 87 5.06 17.15 -13.95
N LEU A 88 3.81 17.41 -14.28
CA LEU A 88 3.03 16.60 -15.20
C LEU A 88 3.25 16.97 -16.67
N HIS A 89 3.66 18.22 -16.95
CA HIS A 89 3.85 18.69 -18.31
C HIS A 89 5.24 18.39 -18.85
N GLN A 90 5.32 17.96 -20.12
CA GLN A 90 6.57 17.74 -20.81
C GLN A 90 6.59 18.45 -22.16
N PHE A 91 7.67 19.14 -22.45
CA PHE A 91 8.00 19.65 -23.77
C PHE A 91 8.87 18.63 -24.50
N ILE A 92 8.43 18.16 -25.65
CA ILE A 92 9.12 17.15 -26.45
C ILE A 92 9.72 17.79 -27.69
N ILE A 93 11.01 17.55 -27.89
CA ILE A 93 11.72 17.86 -29.14
C ILE A 93 11.97 16.52 -29.83
N THR A 94 11.34 16.31 -30.97
CA THR A 94 11.54 15.11 -31.79
C THR A 94 12.43 15.45 -32.97
N LEU A 95 13.53 14.69 -33.13
CA LEU A 95 14.45 14.80 -34.22
C LEU A 95 14.33 13.56 -35.11
N ASP A 96 14.04 13.76 -36.38
CA ASP A 96 14.11 12.69 -37.36
C ASP A 96 15.58 12.43 -37.75
N THR A 97 16.05 11.23 -37.38
CA THR A 97 17.45 10.82 -37.63
C THR A 97 17.54 9.69 -38.66
N GLU A 98 16.49 9.38 -39.39
CA GLU A 98 16.44 8.25 -40.33
C GLU A 98 17.56 8.34 -41.38
N LYS A 99 17.82 9.52 -41.92
CA LYS A 99 18.84 9.75 -42.96
C LYS A 99 20.24 10.04 -42.43
N SER A 100 20.36 10.63 -41.25
CA SER A 100 21.64 11.13 -40.73
C SER A 100 22.22 10.25 -39.62
N GLY A 101 21.42 9.42 -38.96
CA GLY A 101 21.81 8.71 -37.75
C GLY A 101 22.18 9.66 -36.60
N LEU A 102 22.42 9.14 -35.43
CA LEU A 102 22.89 9.87 -34.26
C LEU A 102 24.27 9.36 -33.84
N SER A 103 25.27 10.24 -33.76
CA SER A 103 26.59 9.92 -33.22
C SER A 103 26.70 10.31 -31.75
N GLU A 104 26.35 11.57 -31.43
CA GLU A 104 26.48 12.10 -30.08
C GLU A 104 25.34 13.07 -29.79
N LEU A 105 24.90 13.08 -28.51
CA LEU A 105 23.95 14.02 -27.94
C LEU A 105 24.54 14.57 -26.64
N SER A 106 24.64 15.90 -26.56
CA SER A 106 25.03 16.61 -25.34
C SER A 106 24.16 17.84 -25.11
N TYR A 107 24.19 18.39 -23.92
CA TYR A 107 23.51 19.65 -23.63
C TYR A 107 24.27 20.46 -22.58
N ASP A 108 24.08 21.76 -22.60
CA ASP A 108 24.52 22.66 -21.55
C ASP A 108 23.44 23.69 -21.19
N MET A 109 23.63 24.33 -20.04
CA MET A 109 22.83 25.46 -19.59
C MET A 109 23.72 26.71 -19.55
N LYS A 110 23.38 27.70 -20.35
CA LYS A 110 24.08 28.99 -20.33
C LYS A 110 23.08 30.13 -20.46
N ASP A 111 23.21 31.14 -19.59
CA ASP A 111 22.37 32.34 -19.55
C ASP A 111 20.87 31.98 -19.51
N GLU A 112 20.47 31.00 -18.62
CA GLU A 112 19.14 30.46 -18.50
C GLU A 112 18.57 29.79 -19.77
N LYS A 113 19.44 29.49 -20.74
CA LYS A 113 19.06 28.84 -22.00
C LYS A 113 19.61 27.42 -22.06
N LEU A 114 18.74 26.46 -22.32
CA LEU A 114 19.13 25.09 -22.65
C LEU A 114 19.61 25.02 -24.09
N ARG A 115 20.85 24.59 -24.29
CA ARG A 115 21.41 24.30 -25.61
C ARG A 115 21.61 22.80 -25.76
N ILE A 116 21.09 22.23 -26.84
CA ILE A 116 21.21 20.81 -27.14
C ILE A 116 22.10 20.69 -28.38
N PHE A 117 23.19 19.93 -28.23
CA PHE A 117 24.16 19.68 -29.31
C PHE A 117 23.95 18.26 -29.84
N ILE A 118 23.71 18.15 -31.13
CA ILE A 118 23.40 16.88 -31.78
C ILE A 118 24.38 16.69 -32.93
N THR A 119 25.20 15.63 -32.85
CA THR A 119 26.17 15.28 -33.87
C THR A 119 25.63 14.11 -34.70
N PRO A 120 25.34 14.31 -36.00
CA PRO A 120 24.93 13.22 -36.87
C PRO A 120 26.11 12.28 -37.21
N LYS A 121 25.80 11.00 -37.52
CA LYS A 121 26.80 10.05 -38.02
C LYS A 121 27.22 10.40 -39.46
N THR A 122 26.28 10.86 -40.27
CA THR A 122 26.50 11.20 -41.66
C THR A 122 25.69 12.43 -42.05
N GLY A 123 26.25 13.29 -42.89
CA GLY A 123 25.53 14.46 -43.41
C GLY A 123 25.31 15.56 -42.37
N TYR A 124 24.19 16.25 -42.47
CA TYR A 124 23.78 17.33 -41.57
C TYR A 124 22.30 17.20 -41.21
N ILE A 125 21.92 17.80 -40.12
CA ILE A 125 20.52 17.85 -39.62
C ILE A 125 19.94 19.22 -39.98
N SER A 126 18.82 19.23 -40.66
CA SER A 126 18.12 20.46 -41.05
C SER A 126 16.98 20.79 -40.07
N LYS A 127 16.51 22.05 -40.06
CA LYS A 127 15.48 22.51 -39.14
C LYS A 127 14.13 21.81 -39.35
N ASP A 128 13.80 21.39 -40.55
CA ASP A 128 12.57 20.66 -40.92
C ASP A 128 12.52 19.24 -40.35
N GLN A 129 13.67 18.69 -39.94
CA GLN A 129 13.73 17.41 -39.22
C GLN A 129 13.41 17.55 -37.72
N ILE A 130 13.27 18.78 -37.22
CA ILE A 130 12.93 19.03 -35.81
C ILE A 130 11.46 19.34 -35.70
N LYS A 131 10.75 18.52 -34.90
CA LYS A 131 9.36 18.76 -34.49
C LYS A 131 9.32 18.99 -32.99
N THR A 132 8.54 19.97 -32.58
CA THR A 132 8.28 20.21 -31.15
C THR A 132 6.82 19.89 -30.87
N SER A 133 6.58 19.27 -29.73
CA SER A 133 5.25 19.02 -29.22
C SER A 133 5.23 19.21 -27.70
N GLN A 134 4.10 19.60 -27.17
CA GLN A 134 3.84 19.65 -25.75
C GLN A 134 2.88 18.52 -25.45
N THR A 135 3.22 17.67 -24.48
CA THR A 135 2.26 16.69 -23.97
C THR A 135 1.31 17.38 -23.02
N GLU A 136 0.04 17.00 -23.06
CA GLU A 136 -0.92 17.46 -22.08
C GLU A 136 -0.45 17.00 -20.70
N PHE A 137 -0.09 15.71 -20.57
CA PHE A 137 0.48 15.15 -19.35
C PHE A 137 1.67 14.21 -19.63
N LYS A 138 2.56 14.10 -18.63
CA LYS A 138 3.75 13.24 -18.65
C LYS A 138 3.39 11.76 -18.74
N TYR A 139 2.34 11.35 -18.03
CA TYR A 139 1.86 9.98 -18.00
C TYR A 139 0.70 9.81 -18.96
N ASP A 140 0.71 8.72 -19.71
CA ASP A 140 -0.29 8.36 -20.72
C ASP A 140 -1.23 7.25 -20.27
N LEU A 141 -1.05 6.75 -19.04
CA LEU A 141 -1.88 5.77 -18.35
C LEU A 141 -1.73 5.91 -16.83
N ILE A 142 -2.84 5.79 -16.12
CA ILE A 142 -2.86 5.69 -14.65
C ILE A 142 -3.35 4.29 -14.27
N ILE A 143 -2.69 3.65 -13.30
CA ILE A 143 -3.14 2.40 -12.71
C ILE A 143 -3.33 2.62 -11.22
N VAL A 144 -4.55 2.43 -10.76
CA VAL A 144 -4.96 2.56 -9.35
C VAL A 144 -5.19 1.16 -8.77
N ILE A 145 -4.57 0.86 -7.64
CA ILE A 145 -4.57 -0.47 -7.03
C ILE A 145 -5.14 -0.41 -5.61
N ASP A 146 -6.00 -1.36 -5.24
CA ASP A 146 -6.55 -1.55 -3.89
C ASP A 146 -7.17 -0.28 -3.30
N THR A 147 -7.88 0.47 -4.14
CA THR A 147 -8.43 1.78 -3.79
C THR A 147 -9.90 1.82 -4.14
N PRO A 148 -10.79 2.07 -3.16
CA PRO A 148 -12.24 1.99 -3.40
C PRO A 148 -12.77 3.13 -4.27
N ASP A 149 -12.19 4.33 -4.15
CA ASP A 149 -12.61 5.57 -4.81
C ASP A 149 -11.39 6.49 -5.06
N LEU A 150 -11.54 7.51 -5.90
CA LEU A 150 -10.46 8.44 -6.23
C LEU A 150 -10.08 9.35 -5.05
N VAL A 151 -11.02 9.68 -4.17
CA VAL A 151 -10.76 10.57 -3.01
C VAL A 151 -9.82 9.90 -2.02
N SER A 152 -9.86 8.58 -1.89
CA SER A 152 -8.96 7.78 -1.08
C SER A 152 -7.48 7.88 -1.49
N LEU A 153 -7.17 8.40 -2.68
CA LEU A 153 -5.81 8.74 -3.12
C LEU A 153 -5.24 9.99 -2.43
N GLY A 154 -6.08 10.78 -1.74
CA GLY A 154 -5.68 12.02 -1.08
C GLY A 154 -5.21 13.08 -2.08
N ASN A 155 -4.16 13.83 -1.73
CA ASN A 155 -3.64 14.93 -2.54
C ASN A 155 -3.13 14.49 -3.93
N ILE A 156 -2.87 13.20 -4.14
CA ILE A 156 -2.52 12.66 -5.47
C ILE A 156 -3.68 12.89 -6.45
N TYR A 157 -4.92 12.77 -6.01
CA TYR A 157 -6.11 13.04 -6.82
C TYR A 157 -6.55 14.50 -6.73
N THR A 158 -6.74 15.04 -5.52
CA THR A 158 -7.35 16.35 -5.32
C THR A 158 -6.55 17.51 -5.92
N ASP A 159 -5.22 17.38 -5.97
CA ASP A 159 -4.35 18.41 -6.57
C ASP A 159 -4.22 18.25 -8.11
N HIS A 160 -4.75 17.14 -8.69
CA HIS A 160 -4.53 16.79 -10.09
C HIS A 160 -5.80 16.21 -10.77
N GLU A 161 -6.99 16.67 -10.43
CA GLU A 161 -8.26 16.14 -10.94
C GLU A 161 -8.31 16.12 -12.47
N ASP A 162 -7.93 17.22 -13.14
CA ASP A 162 -7.90 17.32 -14.61
C ASP A 162 -7.05 16.23 -15.27
N PHE A 163 -5.94 15.87 -14.64
CA PHE A 163 -5.06 14.80 -15.10
C PHE A 163 -5.76 13.43 -15.04
N PHE A 164 -6.49 13.13 -13.94
CA PHE A 164 -7.23 11.88 -13.80
C PHE A 164 -8.43 11.79 -14.75
N TYR A 165 -9.06 12.91 -15.07
CA TYR A 165 -10.16 12.94 -16.05
C TYR A 165 -9.69 12.81 -17.50
N SER A 166 -8.51 13.34 -17.82
CA SER A 166 -7.98 13.37 -19.20
C SER A 166 -7.16 12.13 -19.56
N THR A 167 -6.63 11.40 -18.56
CA THR A 167 -5.78 10.23 -18.76
C THR A 167 -6.55 8.95 -18.45
N PRO A 168 -6.50 7.91 -19.30
CA PRO A 168 -7.20 6.66 -19.02
C PRO A 168 -6.70 6.03 -17.72
N VAL A 169 -7.66 5.56 -16.90
CA VAL A 169 -7.42 4.91 -15.59
C VAL A 169 -7.77 3.44 -15.66
N ILE A 170 -6.85 2.57 -15.24
CA ILE A 170 -7.14 1.17 -14.91
C ILE A 170 -7.30 1.09 -13.40
N ASN A 171 -8.44 0.57 -12.94
CA ASN A 171 -8.77 0.35 -11.54
C ASN A 171 -8.72 -1.13 -11.23
N ILE A 172 -7.88 -1.55 -10.28
CA ILE A 172 -7.68 -2.95 -9.86
C ILE A 172 -7.98 -3.07 -8.38
N ASP A 173 -9.03 -3.81 -8.02
CA ASP A 173 -9.43 -3.96 -6.61
C ASP A 173 -10.19 -5.30 -6.39
N HIS A 174 -10.37 -5.66 -5.11
CA HIS A 174 -11.13 -6.83 -4.67
C HIS A 174 -12.21 -6.51 -3.62
N LYS A 175 -12.55 -5.23 -3.43
CA LYS A 175 -13.52 -4.77 -2.44
C LYS A 175 -14.86 -4.45 -3.07
N SER A 176 -15.93 -4.81 -2.37
CA SER A 176 -17.31 -4.52 -2.80
C SER A 176 -17.67 -3.04 -2.72
N THR A 177 -16.89 -2.25 -1.98
CA THR A 177 -17.07 -0.79 -1.86
C THR A 177 -16.45 -0.01 -3.02
N ASN A 178 -15.86 -0.69 -4.00
CA ASN A 178 -15.22 -0.02 -5.14
C ASN A 178 -16.24 0.66 -6.05
N GLU A 179 -16.01 1.94 -6.38
CA GLU A 179 -16.93 2.79 -7.16
C GLU A 179 -16.80 2.62 -8.69
N HIS A 180 -15.95 1.72 -9.18
CA HIS A 180 -15.74 1.46 -10.61
C HIS A 180 -15.37 2.71 -11.42
N PHE A 181 -14.52 3.56 -10.90
CA PHE A 181 -14.15 4.89 -11.45
C PHE A 181 -13.18 4.83 -12.64
N GLY A 182 -12.65 3.66 -12.97
CA GLY A 182 -11.69 3.48 -14.07
C GLY A 182 -12.34 3.39 -15.45
N ALA A 183 -11.61 3.75 -16.50
CA ALA A 183 -11.96 3.42 -17.87
C ALA A 183 -11.98 1.90 -18.09
N ILE A 184 -11.11 1.17 -17.36
CA ILE A 184 -11.16 -0.28 -17.22
C ILE A 184 -11.15 -0.61 -15.73
N ASN A 185 -12.13 -1.42 -15.29
CA ASN A 185 -12.29 -1.82 -13.91
C ASN A 185 -12.09 -3.33 -13.76
N VAL A 186 -10.99 -3.76 -13.18
CA VAL A 186 -10.69 -5.16 -12.90
C VAL A 186 -10.98 -5.42 -11.43
N ILE A 187 -12.25 -5.67 -11.15
CA ILE A 187 -12.75 -5.89 -9.78
C ILE A 187 -13.10 -7.36 -9.62
N ASP A 188 -12.29 -8.09 -8.82
CA ASP A 188 -12.54 -9.50 -8.51
C ASP A 188 -12.90 -9.66 -7.03
N LEU A 189 -14.21 -9.60 -6.73
CA LEU A 189 -14.72 -9.71 -5.36
C LEU A 189 -14.33 -11.02 -4.67
N PRO A 190 -14.31 -12.17 -5.34
CA PRO A 190 -13.77 -13.42 -4.81
C PRO A 190 -12.28 -13.37 -4.46
N ALA A 191 -11.43 -12.59 -5.13
CA ALA A 191 -9.99 -12.57 -4.86
C ALA A 191 -9.69 -12.21 -3.40
N SER A 192 -8.66 -12.84 -2.84
CA SER A 192 -8.27 -12.60 -1.45
C SER A 192 -7.48 -11.30 -1.29
N THR A 193 -6.80 -10.88 -2.34
CA THR A 193 -5.88 -9.73 -2.37
C THR A 193 -5.80 -9.12 -3.76
N SER A 194 -5.40 -7.86 -3.85
CA SER A 194 -5.09 -7.21 -5.13
C SER A 194 -3.87 -7.85 -5.83
N ALA A 195 -2.92 -8.42 -5.05
CA ALA A 195 -1.78 -9.14 -5.61
C ALA A 195 -2.20 -10.40 -6.40
N GLU A 196 -3.28 -11.09 -5.99
CA GLU A 196 -3.85 -12.21 -6.74
C GLU A 196 -4.36 -11.76 -8.12
N ILE A 197 -5.07 -10.64 -8.17
CA ILE A 197 -5.59 -10.07 -9.41
C ILE A 197 -4.44 -9.60 -10.31
N VAL A 198 -3.49 -8.87 -9.74
CA VAL A 198 -2.30 -8.41 -10.48
C VAL A 198 -1.54 -9.59 -11.05
N TYR A 199 -1.33 -10.69 -10.28
CA TYR A 199 -0.69 -11.90 -10.82
C TYR A 199 -1.43 -12.43 -12.05
N ASN A 200 -2.75 -12.57 -12.00
CA ASN A 200 -3.54 -13.08 -13.11
C ASN A 200 -3.40 -12.18 -14.36
N ILE A 201 -3.48 -10.86 -14.19
CA ILE A 201 -3.28 -9.89 -15.28
C ILE A 201 -1.88 -10.07 -15.90
N LEU A 202 -0.83 -10.11 -15.09
CA LEU A 202 0.55 -10.20 -15.58
C LEU A 202 0.84 -11.53 -16.27
N SER A 203 0.29 -12.62 -15.75
CA SER A 203 0.39 -13.96 -16.35
C SER A 203 -0.31 -14.01 -17.72
N ASP A 204 -1.48 -13.41 -17.85
CA ASP A 204 -2.22 -13.35 -19.11
C ASP A 204 -1.54 -12.46 -20.16
N ILE A 205 -0.80 -11.44 -19.73
CA ILE A 205 -0.10 -10.52 -20.64
C ILE A 205 1.20 -11.14 -21.12
N LYS A 206 2.12 -11.48 -20.19
CA LYS A 206 3.44 -12.07 -20.49
C LYS A 206 4.01 -12.76 -19.25
N GLU A 207 3.67 -14.01 -19.05
CA GLU A 207 4.11 -14.79 -17.88
C GLU A 207 5.64 -14.86 -17.75
N GLU A 208 6.36 -14.89 -18.87
CA GLU A 208 7.82 -14.93 -18.90
C GLU A 208 8.50 -13.68 -18.31
N PHE A 209 7.76 -12.60 -18.08
CA PHE A 209 8.27 -11.39 -17.40
C PHE A 209 8.07 -11.40 -15.88
N ILE A 210 7.42 -12.44 -15.35
CA ILE A 210 7.30 -12.66 -13.91
C ILE A 210 8.62 -13.27 -13.41
N ASN A 211 9.61 -12.42 -13.21
CA ASN A 211 10.89 -12.83 -12.63
C ASN A 211 10.83 -12.89 -11.10
N ARG A 212 11.91 -13.38 -10.46
CA ARG A 212 12.01 -13.48 -8.99
C ARG A 212 11.61 -12.20 -8.24
N HIS A 213 11.90 -11.01 -8.76
CA HIS A 213 11.58 -9.77 -8.07
C HIS A 213 10.10 -9.43 -8.14
N VAL A 214 9.46 -9.67 -9.28
CA VAL A 214 8.01 -9.54 -9.46
C VAL A 214 7.31 -10.57 -8.57
N ALA A 215 7.76 -11.83 -8.62
CA ALA A 215 7.21 -12.91 -7.81
C ALA A 215 7.34 -12.65 -6.30
N ASN A 216 8.49 -12.15 -5.83
CA ASN A 216 8.67 -11.74 -4.42
C ASN A 216 7.68 -10.64 -4.00
N ALA A 217 7.47 -9.64 -4.85
CA ALA A 217 6.54 -8.56 -4.54
C ALA A 217 5.10 -9.09 -4.47
N LEU A 218 4.65 -9.87 -5.47
CA LEU A 218 3.30 -10.47 -5.47
C LEU A 218 3.08 -11.40 -4.28
N LEU A 219 4.05 -12.27 -3.97
CA LEU A 219 3.94 -13.16 -2.82
C LEU A 219 3.91 -12.39 -1.49
N THR A 220 4.64 -11.27 -1.41
CA THR A 220 4.56 -10.37 -0.25
C THR A 220 3.16 -9.78 -0.10
N GLY A 221 2.52 -9.33 -1.19
CA GLY A 221 1.15 -8.84 -1.18
C GLY A 221 0.15 -9.91 -0.73
N LEU A 222 0.28 -11.14 -1.26
CA LEU A 222 -0.55 -12.28 -0.83
C LEU A 222 -0.40 -12.55 0.68
N ILE A 223 0.84 -12.65 1.18
CA ILE A 223 1.12 -12.96 2.59
C ILE A 223 0.60 -11.83 3.49
N ALA A 224 0.89 -10.57 3.17
CA ALA A 224 0.45 -9.42 3.97
C ALA A 224 -1.08 -9.26 3.93
N GLY A 225 -1.68 -9.27 2.74
CA GLY A 225 -3.11 -9.07 2.57
C GLY A 225 -3.99 -10.19 3.15
N THR A 226 -3.45 -11.42 3.26
CA THR A 226 -4.16 -12.57 3.84
C THR A 226 -3.79 -12.86 5.29
N ASN A 227 -2.94 -12.06 5.91
CA ASN A 227 -2.34 -12.35 7.21
C ASN A 227 -1.74 -13.78 7.26
N SER A 228 -0.81 -14.05 6.35
CA SER A 228 -0.18 -15.38 6.19
C SER A 228 -1.19 -16.51 5.90
N PHE A 229 -2.15 -16.23 5.03
CA PHE A 229 -3.22 -17.17 4.62
C PHE A 229 -4.19 -17.58 5.75
N LYS A 230 -4.29 -16.79 6.82
CA LYS A 230 -5.20 -17.04 7.96
C LYS A 230 -6.61 -16.47 7.75
N LYS A 231 -6.80 -15.48 6.86
CA LYS A 231 -8.12 -14.87 6.61
C LYS A 231 -9.10 -15.86 5.99
N LYS A 232 -10.36 -15.81 6.40
CA LYS A 232 -11.46 -16.69 5.91
C LYS A 232 -11.67 -16.62 4.38
N LYS A 233 -11.27 -15.51 3.75
CA LYS A 233 -11.42 -15.28 2.31
C LYS A 233 -10.37 -16.01 1.45
N VAL A 234 -9.39 -16.68 2.08
CA VAL A 234 -8.38 -17.46 1.35
C VAL A 234 -9.00 -18.66 0.67
N ARG A 235 -8.75 -18.80 -0.63
CA ARG A 235 -9.31 -19.85 -1.50
C ARG A 235 -8.21 -20.76 -2.04
N PRO A 236 -8.55 -21.96 -2.58
CA PRO A 236 -7.58 -22.81 -3.25
C PRO A 236 -6.81 -22.09 -4.38
N GLN A 237 -7.48 -21.19 -5.12
CA GLN A 237 -6.87 -20.38 -6.17
C GLN A 237 -5.75 -19.47 -5.61
N THR A 238 -5.98 -18.84 -4.47
CA THR A 238 -4.99 -18.01 -3.78
C THR A 238 -3.72 -18.79 -3.43
N LEU A 239 -3.90 -20.03 -2.93
CA LEU A 239 -2.78 -20.93 -2.62
C LEU A 239 -2.06 -21.43 -3.89
N ASN A 240 -2.80 -21.66 -4.96
CA ASN A 240 -2.22 -22.04 -6.25
C ASN A 240 -1.36 -20.87 -6.81
N VAL A 241 -1.84 -19.64 -6.75
CA VAL A 241 -1.04 -18.46 -7.14
C VAL A 241 0.22 -18.36 -6.28
N ALA A 242 0.11 -18.56 -4.96
CA ALA A 242 1.28 -18.55 -4.07
C ALA A 242 2.31 -19.62 -4.45
N SER A 243 1.86 -20.84 -4.79
CA SER A 243 2.72 -21.93 -5.28
C SER A 243 3.46 -21.55 -6.55
N LYS A 244 2.74 -21.03 -7.56
CA LYS A 244 3.35 -20.57 -8.82
C LYS A 244 4.37 -19.46 -8.60
N LEU A 245 4.11 -18.53 -7.69
CA LEU A 245 5.06 -17.45 -7.37
C LEU A 245 6.35 -18.00 -6.74
N VAL A 246 6.27 -19.07 -5.94
CA VAL A 246 7.46 -19.78 -5.45
C VAL A 246 8.21 -20.47 -6.60
N ASP A 247 7.50 -21.06 -7.57
CA ASP A 247 8.12 -21.66 -8.77
C ASP A 247 8.83 -20.61 -9.63
N PHE A 248 8.34 -19.35 -9.68
CA PHE A 248 9.04 -18.20 -10.28
C PHE A 248 10.22 -17.68 -9.43
N GLY A 249 10.56 -18.37 -8.34
CA GLY A 249 11.72 -18.07 -7.51
C GLY A 249 11.45 -17.07 -6.38
N ALA A 250 10.20 -16.87 -5.97
CA ALA A 250 9.90 -16.10 -4.77
C ALA A 250 10.42 -16.81 -3.52
N ASP A 251 11.09 -16.06 -2.66
CA ASP A 251 11.67 -16.58 -1.41
C ASP A 251 10.71 -16.33 -0.23
N ARG A 252 9.83 -17.31 0.00
CA ARG A 252 8.86 -17.25 1.09
C ARG A 252 9.52 -17.04 2.45
N SER A 253 10.63 -17.73 2.73
CA SER A 253 11.32 -17.63 4.02
C SER A 253 11.88 -16.24 4.26
N PHE A 254 12.49 -15.66 3.24
CA PHE A 254 12.98 -14.28 3.27
C PHE A 254 11.85 -13.28 3.46
N ILE A 255 10.70 -13.45 2.79
CA ILE A 255 9.52 -12.58 2.93
C ILE A 255 8.98 -12.65 4.37
N ILE A 256 8.75 -13.86 4.91
CA ILE A 256 8.24 -14.08 6.26
C ILE A 256 9.17 -13.46 7.30
N LYS A 257 10.50 -13.65 7.13
CA LYS A 257 11.50 -13.05 8.02
C LYS A 257 11.38 -11.53 8.08
N ASN A 258 11.25 -10.87 6.93
CA ASN A 258 11.16 -9.40 6.89
C ASN A 258 9.81 -8.87 7.37
N LEU A 259 8.71 -9.56 7.10
CA LEU A 259 7.37 -9.11 7.52
C LEU A 259 7.11 -9.31 9.02
N TYR A 260 7.56 -10.44 9.59
CA TYR A 260 7.11 -10.87 10.91
C TYR A 260 8.23 -11.09 11.93
N GLN A 261 9.48 -11.35 11.50
CA GLN A 261 10.60 -11.53 12.42
C GLN A 261 11.36 -10.21 12.62
N THR A 262 10.64 -9.16 12.93
CA THR A 262 11.19 -7.80 13.08
C THR A 262 11.33 -7.36 14.52
N LYS A 263 10.87 -8.18 15.48
CA LYS A 263 10.84 -7.84 16.89
C LYS A 263 12.20 -8.04 17.55
N SER A 264 12.62 -7.08 18.33
CA SER A 264 13.86 -7.12 19.08
C SER A 264 13.72 -7.96 20.35
N ILE A 265 14.84 -8.37 20.95
CA ILE A 265 14.82 -9.02 22.27
C ILE A 265 14.24 -8.07 23.33
N SER A 266 14.47 -6.76 23.22
CA SER A 266 13.88 -5.76 24.10
C SER A 266 12.35 -5.76 24.01
N THR A 267 11.80 -5.82 22.79
CA THR A 267 10.35 -5.98 22.59
C THR A 267 9.81 -7.23 23.28
N PHE A 268 10.47 -8.39 23.13
CA PHE A 268 10.03 -9.62 23.80
C PHE A 268 10.13 -9.55 25.32
N LYS A 269 11.14 -8.85 25.88
CA LYS A 269 11.23 -8.64 27.34
C LYS A 269 10.08 -7.75 27.84
N LEU A 270 9.74 -6.68 27.10
CA LEU A 270 8.59 -5.82 27.43
C LEU A 270 7.28 -6.60 27.38
N TRP A 271 7.11 -7.47 26.38
CA TRP A 271 5.96 -8.37 26.29
C TRP A 271 5.90 -9.34 27.46
N GLY A 272 7.05 -9.87 27.89
CA GLY A 272 7.13 -10.71 29.08
C GLY A 272 6.61 -9.99 30.33
N ALA A 273 6.96 -8.71 30.52
CA ALA A 273 6.44 -7.87 31.60
C ALA A 273 4.92 -7.66 31.47
N ALA A 274 4.44 -7.31 30.28
CA ALA A 274 3.01 -7.13 30.03
C ALA A 274 2.20 -8.40 30.31
N LEU A 275 2.67 -9.55 29.84
CA LEU A 275 2.01 -10.85 30.09
C LEU A 275 2.06 -11.27 31.56
N SER A 276 3.14 -10.95 32.28
CA SER A 276 3.26 -11.24 33.73
C SER A 276 2.28 -10.41 34.57
N ASN A 277 1.95 -9.21 34.11
CA ASN A 277 1.01 -8.30 34.76
C ASN A 277 -0.42 -8.45 34.24
N LEU A 278 -0.68 -9.44 33.35
CA LEU A 278 -1.99 -9.64 32.76
C LEU A 278 -3.04 -10.03 33.81
N GLN A 279 -4.13 -9.31 33.81
CA GLN A 279 -5.30 -9.57 34.66
C GLN A 279 -6.54 -9.72 33.78
N HIS A 280 -7.57 -10.39 34.29
CA HIS A 280 -8.81 -10.63 33.56
C HIS A 280 -10.04 -10.60 34.47
N ASP A 281 -11.13 -10.14 33.91
CA ASP A 281 -12.47 -10.21 34.48
C ASP A 281 -13.37 -10.98 33.52
N VAL A 282 -13.59 -12.26 33.84
CA VAL A 282 -14.38 -13.20 33.01
C VAL A 282 -15.80 -12.73 32.86
N THR A 283 -16.38 -12.10 33.90
CA THR A 283 -17.78 -11.66 33.90
C THR A 283 -18.07 -10.59 32.86
N HIS A 284 -17.08 -9.70 32.62
CA HIS A 284 -17.20 -8.58 31.68
C HIS A 284 -16.41 -8.80 30.39
N GLY A 285 -15.73 -9.93 30.23
CA GLY A 285 -14.84 -10.18 29.08
C GLY A 285 -13.70 -9.17 28.97
N LEU A 286 -13.29 -8.56 30.10
CA LEU A 286 -12.24 -7.54 30.15
C LEU A 286 -10.90 -8.18 30.52
N VAL A 287 -9.89 -7.91 29.69
CA VAL A 287 -8.50 -8.30 29.93
C VAL A 287 -7.67 -7.03 29.96
N TRP A 288 -6.77 -6.88 30.94
CA TRP A 288 -5.91 -5.72 31.00
C TRP A 288 -4.53 -6.05 31.49
N THR A 289 -3.59 -5.17 31.15
CA THR A 289 -2.23 -5.23 31.64
C THR A 289 -1.69 -3.82 31.89
N THR A 290 -0.73 -3.75 32.81
CA THR A 290 -0.06 -2.49 33.16
C THR A 290 1.44 -2.60 32.97
N LEU A 291 2.07 -1.53 32.50
CA LEU A 291 3.51 -1.40 32.33
C LEU A 291 4.03 -0.14 33.00
N THR A 292 5.04 -0.31 33.83
CA THR A 292 5.73 0.79 34.52
C THR A 292 6.91 1.32 33.71
N ARG A 293 7.44 2.49 34.04
CA ARG A 293 8.73 2.99 33.47
C ARG A 293 9.87 2.02 33.69
N ASP A 294 9.90 1.35 34.85
CA ASP A 294 10.92 0.35 35.16
C ASP A 294 10.89 -0.82 34.19
N ASP A 295 9.72 -1.22 33.68
CA ASP A 295 9.60 -2.29 32.70
C ASP A 295 10.23 -1.89 31.38
N PHE A 296 10.08 -0.64 30.95
CA PHE A 296 10.80 -0.12 29.77
C PHE A 296 12.30 -0.06 29.98
N VAL A 297 12.75 0.42 31.13
CA VAL A 297 14.19 0.47 31.47
C VAL A 297 14.80 -0.93 31.49
N ARG A 298 14.17 -1.91 32.17
CA ARG A 298 14.66 -3.29 32.27
C ARG A 298 14.64 -4.03 30.95
N SER A 299 13.64 -3.78 30.10
CA SER A 299 13.56 -4.40 28.77
C SER A 299 14.50 -3.75 27.77
N GLY A 300 14.83 -2.47 27.94
CA GLY A 300 15.50 -1.63 26.93
C GLY A 300 14.63 -1.38 25.71
N ALA A 301 13.31 -1.45 25.88
CA ALA A 301 12.33 -1.22 24.81
C ALA A 301 11.90 0.24 24.75
N GLU A 302 11.37 0.65 23.59
CA GLU A 302 10.83 1.98 23.37
C GLU A 302 9.30 1.94 23.30
N ARG A 303 8.65 3.11 23.38
CA ARG A 303 7.20 3.26 23.30
C ARG A 303 6.60 2.55 22.06
N LYS A 304 7.25 2.64 20.89
CA LYS A 304 6.83 1.99 19.65
C LYS A 304 6.73 0.46 19.71
N ASP A 305 7.39 -0.17 20.69
CA ASP A 305 7.36 -1.62 20.90
C ASP A 305 6.04 -2.10 21.54
N LEU A 306 5.19 -1.16 22.02
CA LEU A 306 3.87 -1.46 22.59
C LEU A 306 2.81 -1.81 21.55
N ASP A 307 2.84 -1.14 20.39
CA ASP A 307 1.77 -1.18 19.39
C ASP A 307 1.39 -2.61 18.96
N THR A 308 2.30 -3.55 19.10
CA THR A 308 2.08 -4.95 18.73
C THR A 308 1.64 -5.85 19.88
N ILE A 309 1.69 -5.40 21.12
CA ILE A 309 1.29 -6.19 22.30
C ILE A 309 -0.22 -6.39 22.30
N VAL A 310 -0.98 -5.32 22.05
CA VAL A 310 -2.44 -5.35 22.04
C VAL A 310 -2.96 -6.29 20.95
N ASP A 311 -2.37 -6.22 19.75
CA ASP A 311 -2.73 -7.09 18.63
C ASP A 311 -2.54 -8.58 18.95
N GLU A 312 -1.42 -8.94 19.57
CA GLU A 312 -1.13 -10.34 19.92
C GLU A 312 -2.03 -10.85 21.05
N LEU A 313 -2.37 -10.03 22.04
CA LEU A 313 -3.29 -10.38 23.12
C LEU A 313 -4.69 -10.66 22.57
N ILE A 314 -5.18 -9.84 21.62
CA ILE A 314 -6.50 -10.01 21.01
C ILE A 314 -6.60 -11.29 20.20
N THR A 315 -5.58 -11.60 19.41
CA THR A 315 -5.61 -12.73 18.49
C THR A 315 -5.55 -14.09 19.19
N THR A 316 -5.11 -14.11 20.45
CA THR A 316 -4.82 -15.35 21.18
C THR A 316 -5.85 -15.70 22.26
N SER A 317 -6.67 -14.75 22.71
CA SER A 317 -7.67 -14.99 23.75
C SER A 317 -9.11 -14.88 23.23
N PRO A 318 -9.81 -16.00 23.01
CA PRO A 318 -11.19 -15.98 22.54
C PRO A 318 -12.18 -15.42 23.60
N GLU A 319 -11.74 -15.27 24.84
CA GLU A 319 -12.54 -14.79 25.97
C GLU A 319 -12.47 -13.27 26.15
N ALA A 320 -11.44 -12.60 25.55
CA ALA A 320 -11.25 -11.18 25.67
C ALA A 320 -12.13 -10.41 24.68
N GLN A 321 -13.13 -9.71 25.17
CA GLN A 321 -13.95 -8.79 24.38
C GLN A 321 -13.44 -7.34 24.46
N PHE A 322 -12.86 -6.98 25.61
CA PHE A 322 -12.25 -5.68 25.89
C PHE A 322 -10.82 -5.88 26.33
N ILE A 323 -9.88 -5.20 25.68
CA ILE A 323 -8.47 -5.28 26.04
C ILE A 323 -7.96 -3.87 26.37
N LEU A 324 -7.46 -3.71 27.58
CA LEU A 324 -6.90 -2.46 28.08
C LEU A 324 -5.41 -2.63 28.34
N LEU A 325 -4.62 -1.78 27.73
CA LEU A 325 -3.20 -1.59 28.04
C LEU A 325 -3.03 -0.23 28.71
N LEU A 326 -2.49 -0.19 29.91
CA LEU A 326 -2.08 1.03 30.60
C LEU A 326 -0.58 1.06 30.77
N ASN A 327 0.08 2.15 30.41
CA ASN A 327 1.51 2.28 30.61
C ASN A 327 1.88 3.69 31.12
N GLU A 328 2.86 3.73 32.00
CA GLU A 328 3.58 4.98 32.25
C GLU A 328 4.39 5.35 31.02
N HIS A 329 4.26 6.60 30.55
CA HIS A 329 5.07 7.05 29.42
C HIS A 329 6.56 7.04 29.79
N PRO A 330 7.46 6.44 28.97
CA PRO A 330 8.87 6.27 29.35
C PRO A 330 9.62 7.58 29.65
N GLN A 331 9.23 8.67 29.01
CA GLN A 331 9.94 9.97 29.08
C GLN A 331 9.12 11.11 29.64
N GLU A 332 7.78 11.03 29.70
CA GLU A 332 6.88 12.09 30.12
C GLU A 332 6.08 11.68 31.36
N GLU A 333 5.62 12.66 32.16
CA GLU A 333 4.87 12.41 33.41
C GLU A 333 3.37 12.23 33.15
N HIS A 334 3.01 11.23 32.35
CA HIS A 334 1.62 10.83 32.16
C HIS A 334 1.48 9.32 31.95
N ILE A 335 0.27 8.84 32.11
CA ILE A 335 -0.12 7.47 31.82
C ILE A 335 -0.85 7.48 30.49
N GLU A 336 -0.44 6.59 29.59
CA GLU A 336 -1.16 6.30 28.36
C GLU A 336 -2.03 5.07 28.54
N GLY A 337 -3.23 5.11 27.99
CA GLY A 337 -4.13 3.96 27.91
C GLY A 337 -4.53 3.69 26.47
N THR A 338 -4.53 2.42 26.09
CA THR A 338 -5.11 1.92 24.83
C THR A 338 -6.22 0.95 25.16
N LEU A 339 -7.45 1.25 24.75
CA LEU A 339 -8.57 0.34 24.84
C LEU A 339 -8.93 -0.15 23.44
N ARG A 340 -8.97 -1.48 23.28
CA ARG A 340 -9.43 -2.13 22.07
C ARG A 340 -10.58 -3.07 22.36
N ILE A 341 -11.58 -3.09 21.49
CA ILE A 341 -12.78 -3.91 21.66
C ILE A 341 -13.10 -4.68 20.39
N LEU A 342 -13.74 -5.84 20.57
CA LEU A 342 -14.30 -6.60 19.46
C LEU A 342 -15.62 -5.99 18.98
N PRO A 343 -16.07 -6.21 17.73
CA PRO A 343 -16.95 -5.33 16.93
C PRO A 343 -18.43 -5.24 17.38
N SER A 344 -18.71 -5.20 18.67
CA SER A 344 -20.06 -4.96 19.19
C SER A 344 -20.25 -3.66 19.98
N HIS A 345 -19.16 -2.92 20.23
CA HIS A 345 -19.17 -1.70 21.06
C HIS A 345 -18.23 -0.66 20.46
N HIS A 346 -18.44 0.63 20.76
CA HIS A 346 -17.59 1.71 20.27
C HIS A 346 -16.58 2.15 21.35
N ALA A 347 -15.29 1.86 21.17
CA ALA A 347 -14.22 2.15 22.10
C ALA A 347 -14.17 3.64 22.48
N THR A 348 -14.27 4.52 21.50
CA THR A 348 -14.29 5.98 21.68
C THR A 348 -15.46 6.45 22.56
N ASN A 349 -16.62 5.83 22.45
CA ASN A 349 -17.78 6.18 23.28
C ASN A 349 -17.56 5.81 24.74
N ILE A 350 -17.02 4.62 25.01
CA ILE A 350 -16.71 4.16 26.37
C ILE A 350 -15.68 5.11 27.02
N MET A 351 -14.64 5.52 26.30
CA MET A 351 -13.55 6.34 26.86
C MET A 351 -13.71 7.84 26.63
N LYS A 352 -14.86 8.31 26.16
CA LYS A 352 -15.14 9.72 25.86
C LYS A 352 -14.85 10.66 27.05
N LYS A 353 -15.15 10.24 28.27
CA LYS A 353 -14.88 10.98 29.51
C LYS A 353 -13.40 11.35 29.68
N TYR A 354 -12.50 10.57 29.12
CA TYR A 354 -11.04 10.74 29.24
C TYR A 354 -10.41 11.41 28.05
N GLY A 355 -11.21 12.02 27.16
CA GLY A 355 -10.70 12.71 25.96
C GLY A 355 -10.03 11.75 24.98
N ALA A 356 -10.52 10.52 24.89
CA ALA A 356 -9.94 9.49 24.05
C ALA A 356 -10.10 9.81 22.56
N GLU A 357 -9.04 9.51 21.79
CA GLU A 357 -8.96 9.69 20.34
C GLU A 357 -8.73 8.31 19.69
N GLY A 358 -9.36 8.06 18.55
CA GLY A 358 -9.21 6.81 17.80
C GLY A 358 -10.46 6.43 17.03
N ASP A 359 -10.50 5.18 16.59
CA ASP A 359 -11.57 4.57 15.79
C ASP A 359 -12.60 3.85 16.66
N GLU A 360 -13.57 3.18 16.00
CA GLU A 360 -14.62 2.41 16.69
C GLU A 360 -14.05 1.23 17.48
N ASP A 361 -13.01 0.59 16.97
CA ASP A 361 -12.43 -0.64 17.54
C ASP A 361 -11.29 -0.36 18.52
N GLU A 362 -10.59 0.79 18.38
CA GLU A 362 -9.42 1.13 19.19
C GLU A 362 -9.37 2.61 19.51
N THR A 363 -9.12 2.91 20.77
CA THR A 363 -8.96 4.29 21.21
C THR A 363 -7.80 4.45 22.19
N THR A 364 -7.15 5.60 22.15
CA THR A 364 -6.05 5.97 23.04
C THR A 364 -6.43 7.19 23.87
N PHE A 365 -5.92 7.25 25.10
CA PHE A 365 -6.16 8.36 26.02
C PHE A 365 -4.94 8.61 26.91
N LYS A 366 -4.87 9.80 27.52
CA LYS A 366 -3.79 10.23 28.40
C LYS A 366 -4.32 10.74 29.73
N ILE A 367 -3.68 10.35 30.84
CA ILE A 367 -4.04 10.78 32.18
C ILE A 367 -2.78 11.31 32.88
N THR A 368 -2.87 12.54 33.40
CA THR A 368 -1.80 13.20 34.17
C THR A 368 -2.15 13.33 35.63
N GLY A 369 -1.14 13.47 36.51
CA GLY A 369 -1.32 13.80 37.91
C GLY A 369 -1.83 12.67 38.80
N LYS A 370 -1.82 11.42 38.32
CA LYS A 370 -2.21 10.22 39.10
C LYS A 370 -1.14 9.14 38.95
N ASN A 371 -1.06 8.23 39.92
CA ASN A 371 -0.23 7.04 39.79
C ASN A 371 -0.94 5.95 38.97
N LEU A 372 -0.16 4.99 38.45
CA LEU A 372 -0.65 3.95 37.54
C LEU A 372 -1.75 3.08 38.20
N LYS A 373 -1.62 2.76 39.49
CA LYS A 373 -2.58 1.90 40.19
C LYS A 373 -3.93 2.57 40.43
N ASP A 374 -3.92 3.86 40.72
CA ASP A 374 -5.18 4.64 40.88
C ASP A 374 -5.90 4.75 39.53
N VAL A 375 -5.14 5.00 38.44
CA VAL A 375 -5.68 5.04 37.09
C VAL A 375 -6.23 3.67 36.66
N GLU A 376 -5.51 2.59 36.94
CA GLU A 376 -5.95 1.22 36.68
C GLU A 376 -7.33 0.98 37.31
N ASN A 377 -7.48 1.22 38.63
CA ASN A 377 -8.74 1.01 39.32
C ASN A 377 -9.88 1.87 38.77
N GLU A 378 -9.63 3.16 38.53
CA GLU A 378 -10.61 4.10 38.01
C GLU A 378 -11.13 3.70 36.61
N ILE A 379 -10.19 3.33 35.72
CA ILE A 379 -10.54 2.98 34.32
C ILE A 379 -11.30 1.64 34.28
N ILE A 380 -10.87 0.65 35.04
CA ILE A 380 -11.55 -0.65 35.11
C ILE A 380 -12.98 -0.50 35.63
N GLU A 381 -13.19 0.27 36.71
CA GLU A 381 -14.54 0.52 37.22
C GLU A 381 -15.41 1.27 36.22
N HIS A 382 -14.81 2.25 35.51
CA HIS A 382 -15.53 2.96 34.46
C HIS A 382 -15.96 2.05 33.31
N ILE A 383 -15.05 1.20 32.78
CA ILE A 383 -15.34 0.26 31.70
C ILE A 383 -16.44 -0.73 32.14
N ARG A 384 -16.35 -1.29 33.36
CA ARG A 384 -17.41 -2.17 33.91
C ARG A 384 -18.77 -1.50 33.94
N GLY A 385 -18.80 -0.22 34.34
CA GLY A 385 -20.05 0.55 34.40
C GLY A 385 -20.64 0.86 33.01
N GLU A 386 -19.82 0.99 31.98
CA GLU A 386 -20.28 1.21 30.61
C GLU A 386 -20.75 -0.10 29.92
N ILE A 387 -20.13 -1.24 30.25
CA ILE A 387 -20.48 -2.55 29.71
C ILE A 387 -21.85 -3.01 30.26
N GLN A 388 -22.24 -2.57 31.46
CA GLN A 388 -23.52 -2.96 32.11
C GLN A 388 -24.72 -2.11 31.65
N LYS A 389 -24.49 -1.03 30.87
CA LYS A 389 -25.55 -0.19 30.30
C LYS A 389 -26.07 -0.75 29.00
#